data_985ebed2fb3007737b06b0cbd71d82a3
#
_entry.id   985ebed2fb3007737b06b0cbd71d82a3
#
_cell.length_a   1.000
_cell.length_b   1.000
_cell.length_c   1.000
_cell.angle_alpha   90.00
_cell.angle_beta   90.00
_cell.angle_gamma   90.00
#
_symmetry.space_group_name_H-M   'P 1'
#
loop_
_entity.id
_entity.type
_entity.pdbx_description
1 polymer ?
#
loop_
_entity_poly.entity_id
_entity_poly.type
_entity_poly.pdbx_seq_one_letter_code
_entity_poly.pdbx_strand_id
1 'polypeptide(L)'
;MLTKIWGPSLWHYLHVMSFNYPVHPTKADKEHYRKFLCQLRYVLPCGKCRKNLTKNFKKLPPKLSVFKNRDTFSRYIYKLHEVINKMLNKKSGLSYNEVRERYEHFRARCSSVQIGRQKTLKKGKKSKKQTRKKHVGCTEPLHGKKSKCVIKIVPQETKCQTFQMDSESYKTRI
;
A
#
# COMPACT_ATOMS: atom_id res chain seq x y z
N MET A 1 8.03 -23.97 6.25
CA MET A 1 7.17 -22.94 6.85
C MET A 1 5.85 -22.85 6.09
N LEU A 2 4.73 -22.74 6.77
CA LEU A 2 3.37 -22.81 6.18
C LEU A 2 3.06 -21.52 5.41
N THR A 3 2.83 -21.65 4.11
CA THR A 3 2.52 -20.51 3.22
C THR A 3 1.26 -19.75 3.65
N LYS A 4 0.28 -20.43 4.26
CA LYS A 4 -0.95 -19.81 4.75
C LYS A 4 -0.70 -18.76 5.86
N ILE A 5 0.42 -18.83 6.55
CA ILE A 5 0.77 -17.91 7.64
C ILE A 5 1.44 -16.64 7.08
N TRP A 6 2.50 -16.78 6.28
CA TRP A 6 3.29 -15.64 5.80
C TRP A 6 2.83 -15.10 4.43
N GLY A 7 2.17 -15.94 3.62
CA GLY A 7 1.79 -15.59 2.25
C GLY A 7 0.86 -14.39 2.16
N PRO A 8 -0.26 -14.34 2.92
CA PRO A 8 -1.15 -13.19 2.92
C PRO A 8 -0.45 -11.89 3.32
N SER A 9 0.40 -11.93 4.35
CA SER A 9 1.18 -10.76 4.82
C SER A 9 2.15 -10.26 3.76
N LEU A 10 2.83 -11.17 3.04
CA LEU A 10 3.71 -10.79 1.93
C LEU A 10 2.93 -10.14 0.78
N TRP A 11 1.78 -10.73 0.39
CA TRP A 11 0.95 -10.13 -0.65
C TRP A 11 0.43 -8.75 -0.25
N HIS A 12 -0.01 -8.61 1.00
CA HIS A 12 -0.41 -7.32 1.53
C HIS A 12 0.73 -6.30 1.43
N TYR A 13 1.94 -6.67 1.87
CA TYR A 13 3.13 -5.82 1.74
C TYR A 13 3.43 -5.42 0.29
N LEU A 14 3.41 -6.37 -0.66
CA LEU A 14 3.69 -6.09 -2.07
C LEU A 14 2.66 -5.14 -2.68
N HIS A 15 1.39 -5.28 -2.33
CA HIS A 15 0.36 -4.34 -2.76
C HIS A 15 0.58 -2.96 -2.13
N VAL A 16 0.76 -2.86 -0.82
CA VAL A 16 1.05 -1.57 -0.14
C VAL A 16 2.26 -0.89 -0.77
N MET A 17 3.35 -1.63 -0.98
CA MET A 17 4.57 -1.13 -1.61
C MET A 17 4.29 -0.60 -3.03
N SER A 18 3.52 -1.33 -3.84
CA SER A 18 3.24 -0.93 -5.21
C SER A 18 2.31 0.29 -5.31
N PHE A 19 1.31 0.39 -4.44
CA PHE A 19 0.43 1.55 -4.35
C PHE A 19 1.09 2.77 -3.69
N ASN A 20 2.21 2.58 -2.99
CA ASN A 20 3.04 3.66 -2.45
C ASN A 20 4.25 4.01 -3.32
N TYR A 21 4.42 3.35 -4.45
CA TYR A 21 5.50 3.62 -5.41
C TYR A 21 5.44 5.08 -5.88
N PRO A 22 6.59 5.75 -6.11
CA PRO A 22 6.62 7.13 -6.62
C PRO A 22 5.78 7.30 -7.89
N VAL A 23 5.08 8.43 -8.00
CA VAL A 23 4.32 8.78 -9.23
C VAL A 23 5.29 9.07 -10.37
N HIS A 24 6.39 9.77 -10.05
CA HIS A 24 7.49 10.09 -10.94
C HIS A 24 8.77 9.42 -10.44
N PRO A 25 8.95 8.11 -10.70
CA PRO A 25 10.09 7.38 -10.19
C PRO A 25 11.37 7.77 -10.91
N THR A 26 12.44 7.94 -10.16
CA THR A 26 13.80 8.10 -10.69
C THR A 26 14.30 6.79 -11.33
N LYS A 27 15.43 6.86 -12.05
CA LYS A 27 16.09 5.66 -12.57
C LYS A 27 16.50 4.71 -11.44
N ALA A 28 17.02 5.26 -10.34
CA ALA A 28 17.40 4.51 -9.15
C ALA A 28 16.18 3.80 -8.51
N ASP A 29 15.04 4.50 -8.34
CA ASP A 29 13.81 3.88 -7.83
C ASP A 29 13.41 2.66 -8.67
N LYS A 30 13.36 2.80 -9.99
CA LYS A 30 13.00 1.71 -10.90
C LYS A 30 13.91 0.50 -10.71
N GLU A 31 15.21 0.71 -10.57
CA GLU A 31 16.17 -0.36 -10.38
C GLU A 31 16.05 -1.02 -9.00
N HIS A 32 15.90 -0.24 -7.93
CA HIS A 32 15.76 -0.77 -6.56
C HIS A 32 14.52 -1.63 -6.42
N TYR A 33 13.37 -1.14 -6.86
CA TYR A 33 12.12 -1.90 -6.78
C TYR A 33 12.15 -3.16 -7.67
N ARG A 34 12.75 -3.06 -8.86
CA ARG A 34 12.95 -4.22 -9.73
C ARG A 34 13.87 -5.25 -9.09
N LYS A 35 15.03 -4.83 -8.56
CA LYS A 35 15.98 -5.72 -7.87
C LYS A 35 15.30 -6.41 -6.70
N PHE A 36 14.62 -5.66 -5.83
CA PHE A 36 13.87 -6.21 -4.71
C PHE A 36 12.88 -7.29 -5.16
N LEU A 37 12.03 -6.98 -6.13
CA LEU A 37 11.03 -7.94 -6.62
C LEU A 37 11.68 -9.20 -7.21
N CYS A 38 12.76 -9.04 -7.98
CA CYS A 38 13.50 -10.15 -8.55
C CYS A 38 14.17 -11.04 -7.49
N GLN A 39 14.62 -10.47 -6.36
CA GLN A 39 15.25 -11.22 -5.28
C GLN A 39 14.28 -12.11 -4.52
N LEU A 40 12.99 -11.82 -4.50
CA LEU A 40 11.99 -12.64 -3.83
C LEU A 40 12.04 -14.12 -4.27
N ARG A 41 12.38 -14.40 -5.54
CA ARG A 41 12.52 -15.77 -6.05
C ARG A 41 13.63 -16.58 -5.39
N TYR A 42 14.54 -15.92 -4.66
CA TYR A 42 15.64 -16.58 -3.95
C TYR A 42 15.41 -16.67 -2.45
N VAL A 43 14.70 -15.68 -1.88
CA VAL A 43 14.60 -15.50 -0.42
C VAL A 43 13.25 -15.90 0.18
N LEU A 44 12.24 -16.26 -0.64
CA LEU A 44 10.96 -16.73 -0.09
C LEU A 44 11.16 -17.92 0.84
N PRO A 45 10.44 -17.99 1.99
CA PRO A 45 10.63 -19.04 3.01
C PRO A 45 10.29 -20.47 2.54
N CYS A 46 9.72 -20.60 1.34
CA CYS A 46 9.21 -21.87 0.79
C CYS A 46 9.96 -22.19 -0.53
N GLY A 47 10.67 -23.29 -0.58
CA GLY A 47 11.43 -23.72 -1.79
C GLY A 47 10.55 -23.92 -3.03
N LYS A 48 9.36 -24.53 -2.86
CA LYS A 48 8.36 -24.66 -3.95
C LYS A 48 7.90 -23.29 -4.44
N CYS A 49 7.71 -22.33 -3.50
CA CYS A 49 7.29 -20.98 -3.84
C CYS A 49 8.37 -20.24 -4.65
N ARG A 50 9.65 -20.39 -4.31
CA ARG A 50 10.79 -19.83 -5.08
C ARG A 50 10.80 -20.35 -6.50
N LYS A 51 10.70 -21.70 -6.68
CA LYS A 51 10.63 -22.32 -8.00
C LYS A 51 9.42 -21.83 -8.81
N ASN A 52 8.25 -21.73 -8.19
CA ASN A 52 7.03 -21.25 -8.83
C ASN A 52 7.14 -19.77 -9.23
N LEU A 53 7.67 -18.91 -8.37
CA LEU A 53 7.86 -17.50 -8.69
C LEU A 53 8.85 -17.33 -9.86
N THR A 54 9.91 -18.13 -9.89
CA THR A 54 10.86 -18.16 -11.03
C THR A 54 10.16 -18.53 -12.34
N LYS A 55 9.29 -19.56 -12.33
CA LYS A 55 8.49 -19.93 -13.51
C LYS A 55 7.51 -18.82 -13.91
N ASN A 56 6.87 -18.17 -12.94
CA ASN A 56 5.93 -17.09 -13.21
C ASN A 56 6.64 -15.85 -13.77
N PHE A 57 7.86 -15.54 -13.33
CA PHE A 57 8.66 -14.45 -13.92
C PHE A 57 9.13 -14.74 -15.37
N LYS A 58 9.21 -16.00 -15.79
CA LYS A 58 9.41 -16.32 -17.21
C LYS A 58 8.18 -15.96 -18.04
N LYS A 59 6.97 -16.20 -17.51
CA LYS A 59 5.70 -15.88 -18.19
C LYS A 59 5.34 -14.39 -18.10
N LEU A 60 5.62 -13.77 -16.95
CA LEU A 60 5.34 -12.37 -16.67
C LEU A 60 6.60 -11.67 -16.13
N PRO A 61 7.56 -11.34 -17.00
CA PRO A 61 8.85 -10.80 -16.57
C PRO A 61 8.70 -9.38 -16.01
N PRO A 62 9.38 -9.06 -14.89
CA PRO A 62 9.43 -7.72 -14.33
C PRO A 62 10.38 -6.82 -15.14
N LYS A 63 9.95 -6.42 -16.35
CA LYS A 63 10.70 -5.52 -17.24
C LYS A 63 10.72 -4.10 -16.65
N LEU A 64 11.68 -3.27 -17.06
CA LEU A 64 11.76 -1.86 -16.60
C LEU A 64 10.49 -1.05 -16.91
N SER A 65 9.78 -1.39 -17.99
CA SER A 65 8.50 -0.77 -18.34
C SER A 65 7.41 -0.93 -17.27
N VAL A 66 7.47 -2.01 -16.48
CA VAL A 66 6.57 -2.24 -15.34
C VAL A 66 6.71 -1.14 -14.28
N PHE A 67 7.92 -0.63 -14.10
CA PHE A 67 8.28 0.38 -13.11
C PHE A 67 8.22 1.82 -13.68
N LYS A 68 7.51 2.03 -14.79
CA LYS A 68 7.36 3.35 -15.42
C LYS A 68 6.72 4.35 -14.44
N ASN A 69 5.69 3.95 -13.75
CA ASN A 69 4.98 4.74 -12.75
C ASN A 69 4.20 3.83 -11.78
N ARG A 70 3.52 4.44 -10.80
CA ARG A 70 2.74 3.74 -9.79
C ARG A 70 1.60 2.90 -10.38
N ASP A 71 0.90 3.38 -11.40
CA ASP A 71 -0.21 2.64 -12.02
C ASP A 71 0.29 1.36 -12.70
N THR A 72 1.36 1.46 -13.50
CA THR A 72 1.92 0.29 -14.19
C THR A 72 2.47 -0.74 -13.20
N PHE A 73 3.11 -0.30 -12.11
CA PHE A 73 3.66 -1.20 -11.11
C PHE A 73 2.58 -1.88 -10.26
N SER A 74 1.57 -1.14 -9.79
CA SER A 74 0.48 -1.74 -9.02
C SER A 74 -0.36 -2.71 -9.84
N ARG A 75 -0.61 -2.42 -11.12
CA ARG A 75 -1.25 -3.37 -12.05
C ARG A 75 -0.42 -4.63 -12.26
N TYR A 76 0.89 -4.49 -12.31
CA TYR A 76 1.77 -5.65 -12.44
C TYR A 76 1.69 -6.56 -11.20
N ILE A 77 1.76 -5.99 -9.98
CA ILE A 77 1.63 -6.76 -8.74
C ILE A 77 0.26 -7.44 -8.67
N TYR A 78 -0.82 -6.77 -9.05
CA TYR A 78 -2.14 -7.38 -9.15
C TYR A 78 -2.15 -8.57 -10.13
N LYS A 79 -1.63 -8.39 -11.34
CA LYS A 79 -1.55 -9.46 -12.35
C LYS A 79 -0.70 -10.64 -11.86
N LEU A 80 0.42 -10.38 -11.21
CA LEU A 80 1.28 -11.43 -10.65
C LEU A 80 0.54 -12.23 -9.56
N HIS A 81 -0.22 -11.55 -8.71
CA HIS A 81 -1.05 -12.19 -7.68
C HIS A 81 -2.11 -13.09 -8.32
N GLU A 82 -2.83 -12.60 -9.34
CA GLU A 82 -3.84 -13.37 -10.06
C GLU A 82 -3.25 -14.59 -10.78
N VAL A 83 -2.07 -14.47 -11.40
CA VAL A 83 -1.36 -15.62 -12.01
C VAL A 83 -1.05 -16.68 -10.96
N ILE A 84 -0.62 -16.28 -9.77
CA ILE A 84 -0.32 -17.23 -8.67
C ILE A 84 -1.61 -17.81 -8.08
N ASN A 85 -2.67 -17.00 -7.91
CA ASN A 85 -3.97 -17.49 -7.50
C ASN A 85 -4.49 -18.57 -8.46
N LYS A 86 -4.44 -18.30 -9.76
CA LYS A 86 -4.86 -19.26 -10.79
C LYS A 86 -4.05 -20.56 -10.73
N MET A 87 -2.73 -20.46 -10.53
CA MET A 87 -1.84 -21.62 -10.38
C MET A 87 -2.19 -22.46 -9.12
N LEU A 88 -2.73 -21.83 -8.07
CA LEU A 88 -3.13 -22.45 -6.82
C LEU A 88 -4.62 -22.83 -6.79
N ASN A 89 -5.33 -22.73 -7.92
CA ASN A 89 -6.78 -22.93 -8.03
C ASN A 89 -7.60 -22.05 -7.06
N LYS A 90 -7.11 -20.83 -6.79
CA LYS A 90 -7.77 -19.82 -5.97
C LYS A 90 -8.36 -18.74 -6.88
N LYS A 91 -9.51 -18.20 -6.46
CA LYS A 91 -10.14 -17.03 -7.10
C LYS A 91 -10.17 -15.90 -6.08
N SER A 92 -9.64 -14.74 -6.43
CA SER A 92 -9.75 -13.53 -5.58
C SER A 92 -11.15 -12.93 -5.64
N GLY A 93 -11.81 -13.04 -6.78
CA GLY A 93 -13.09 -12.39 -7.06
C GLY A 93 -13.03 -10.86 -7.10
N LEU A 94 -11.82 -10.29 -7.02
CA LEU A 94 -11.62 -8.84 -6.98
C LEU A 94 -11.02 -8.33 -8.28
N SER A 95 -11.64 -7.30 -8.85
CA SER A 95 -11.07 -6.55 -9.97
C SER A 95 -9.89 -5.68 -9.51
N TYR A 96 -9.06 -5.25 -10.46
CA TYR A 96 -7.96 -4.30 -10.16
C TYR A 96 -8.49 -3.01 -9.51
N ASN A 97 -9.65 -2.51 -9.93
CA ASN A 97 -10.21 -1.27 -9.39
C ASN A 97 -10.60 -1.42 -7.92
N GLU A 98 -11.20 -2.54 -7.53
CA GLU A 98 -11.53 -2.83 -6.12
C GLU A 98 -10.27 -2.97 -5.27
N VAL A 99 -9.24 -3.66 -5.77
CA VAL A 99 -7.95 -3.76 -5.10
C VAL A 99 -7.30 -2.38 -4.96
N ARG A 100 -7.30 -1.57 -6.05
CA ARG A 100 -6.78 -0.20 -6.02
C ARG A 100 -7.49 0.65 -4.98
N GLU A 101 -8.80 0.64 -4.96
CA GLU A 101 -9.60 1.42 -4.01
C GLU A 101 -9.23 1.04 -2.56
N ARG A 102 -9.21 -0.25 -2.24
CA ARG A 102 -8.81 -0.76 -0.93
C ARG A 102 -7.43 -0.25 -0.48
N TYR A 103 -6.42 -0.35 -1.36
CA TYR A 103 -5.05 0.04 -0.99
C TYR A 103 -4.80 1.55 -1.02
N GLU A 104 -5.54 2.31 -1.83
CA GLU A 104 -5.51 3.77 -1.76
C GLU A 104 -6.09 4.29 -0.43
N HIS A 105 -7.06 3.58 0.17
CA HIS A 105 -7.57 3.91 1.51
C HIS A 105 -6.54 3.69 2.62
N PHE A 106 -5.63 2.73 2.49
CA PHE A 106 -4.57 2.49 3.47
C PHE A 106 -3.44 3.51 3.42
N ARG A 107 -3.42 4.36 2.44
CA ARG A 107 -2.38 5.36 2.31
C ARG A 107 -2.45 6.37 3.45
N ALA A 108 -1.35 6.49 4.22
CA ALA A 108 -1.21 7.53 5.22
C ALA A 108 -1.38 8.90 4.55
N ARG A 109 -2.36 9.65 5.00
CA ARG A 109 -2.69 10.97 4.48
C ARG A 109 -2.35 11.97 5.56
N CYS A 110 -1.26 12.72 5.36
CA CYS A 110 -0.91 13.82 6.25
C CYS A 110 -2.01 14.88 6.13
N SER A 111 -3.01 14.82 7.01
CA SER A 111 -3.97 15.90 7.11
C SER A 111 -3.27 17.12 7.68
N SER A 112 -3.42 18.27 7.03
CA SER A 112 -3.04 19.58 7.59
C SER A 112 -3.97 20.02 8.75
N VAL A 113 -4.83 19.12 9.24
CA VAL A 113 -5.67 19.40 10.41
C VAL A 113 -4.76 19.50 11.59
N GLN A 114 -4.57 20.73 12.06
CA GLN A 114 -4.03 21.02 13.36
C GLN A 114 -4.84 20.20 14.37
N ILE A 115 -4.20 19.25 15.06
CA ILE A 115 -4.71 18.76 16.33
C ILE A 115 -4.80 20.02 17.18
N GLY A 116 -6.04 20.48 17.43
CA GLY A 116 -6.29 21.64 18.26
C GLY A 116 -5.63 21.41 19.60
N ARG A 117 -4.46 22.02 19.80
CA ARG A 117 -3.93 22.22 21.13
C ARG A 117 -5.06 22.96 21.87
N GLN A 118 -5.69 22.30 22.82
CA GLN A 118 -6.52 22.97 23.80
C GLN A 118 -5.74 24.20 24.26
N LYS A 119 -6.24 25.38 23.90
CA LYS A 119 -5.71 26.64 24.36
C LYS A 119 -6.00 26.72 25.86
N THR A 120 -5.03 26.31 26.67
CA THR A 120 -4.94 26.83 28.01
C THR A 120 -4.69 28.33 27.86
N LEU A 121 -5.64 29.10 28.33
CA LEU A 121 -5.58 30.56 28.39
C LEU A 121 -4.33 31.01 29.14
N LYS A 122 -3.29 31.42 28.42
CA LYS A 122 -2.24 32.29 28.93
C LYS A 122 -2.12 33.47 27.99
N LYS A 123 -2.51 34.67 28.56
CA LYS A 123 -2.30 35.98 27.97
C LYS A 123 -0.84 36.22 27.60
N GLY A 124 -0.59 36.75 26.42
CA GLY A 124 0.56 37.58 26.07
C GLY A 124 1.80 36.84 25.57
N LYS A 125 1.94 36.86 24.24
CA LYS A 125 3.15 37.33 23.54
C LYS A 125 3.00 37.03 22.02
N LYS A 126 3.31 38.02 21.18
CA LYS A 126 3.23 37.99 19.71
C LYS A 126 3.99 36.78 19.19
N SER A 127 3.28 35.82 18.58
CA SER A 127 3.89 34.64 18.00
C SER A 127 4.40 34.93 16.60
N LYS A 128 5.72 34.76 16.38
CA LYS A 128 6.35 34.72 15.08
C LYS A 128 5.61 33.71 14.18
N LYS A 129 5.31 34.08 12.93
CA LYS A 129 4.79 33.18 11.90
C LYS A 129 5.69 31.94 11.81
N GLN A 130 5.22 30.82 12.35
CA GLN A 130 5.87 29.53 12.14
C GLN A 130 5.56 29.07 10.72
N THR A 131 6.57 29.11 9.85
CA THR A 131 6.52 28.48 8.55
C THR A 131 6.20 26.99 8.73
N ARG A 132 5.09 26.52 8.13
CA ARG A 132 4.66 25.13 8.15
C ARG A 132 5.78 24.25 7.56
N LYS A 133 6.51 23.53 8.41
CA LYS A 133 7.42 22.48 7.95
C LYS A 133 6.60 21.44 7.16
N LYS A 134 6.90 21.28 5.87
CA LYS A 134 6.35 20.22 5.04
C LYS A 134 6.76 18.88 5.67
N HIS A 135 5.79 18.05 6.08
CA HIS A 135 6.12 16.72 6.62
C HIS A 135 6.80 15.90 5.53
N VAL A 136 8.10 15.68 5.68
CA VAL A 136 8.89 14.79 4.83
C VAL A 136 8.41 13.36 5.10
N GLY A 137 7.98 12.65 4.06
CA GLY A 137 7.54 11.26 4.16
C GLY A 137 6.08 10.96 3.82
N CYS A 138 5.23 11.98 3.65
CA CYS A 138 3.87 11.76 3.17
C CYS A 138 3.83 11.66 1.65
N THR A 139 3.36 10.53 1.14
CA THR A 139 3.14 10.34 -0.30
C THR A 139 1.86 11.03 -0.76
N GLU A 140 1.92 11.68 -1.93
CA GLU A 140 0.74 12.24 -2.57
C GLU A 140 -0.17 11.12 -3.09
N PRO A 141 -1.51 11.17 -2.88
CA PRO A 141 -2.44 10.22 -3.46
C PRO A 141 -2.52 10.43 -4.98
N LEU A 142 -2.71 9.34 -5.76
CA LEU A 142 -2.97 9.45 -7.20
C LEU A 142 -4.33 10.11 -7.46
N HIS A 143 -5.30 9.85 -6.59
CA HIS A 143 -6.67 10.35 -6.72
C HIS A 143 -7.24 10.71 -5.34
N GLY A 144 -8.02 11.78 -5.30
CA GLY A 144 -8.79 12.19 -4.13
C GLY A 144 -7.97 12.79 -2.96
N LYS A 145 -8.67 13.11 -1.89
CA LYS A 145 -8.08 13.67 -0.66
C LYS A 145 -7.48 12.58 0.23
N LYS A 146 -6.51 12.95 1.06
CA LYS A 146 -5.89 12.05 2.04
C LYS A 146 -6.90 11.64 3.11
N SER A 147 -7.09 10.34 3.39
CA SER A 147 -7.94 9.84 4.48
C SER A 147 -7.14 9.68 5.77
N LYS A 148 -7.84 9.72 6.91
CA LYS A 148 -7.25 9.37 8.20
C LYS A 148 -7.33 7.86 8.38
N CYS A 149 -6.28 7.26 8.94
CA CYS A 149 -6.33 5.89 9.43
C CYS A 149 -6.65 5.94 10.92
N VAL A 150 -7.68 5.20 11.34
CA VAL A 150 -8.04 5.01 12.74
C VAL A 150 -7.79 3.55 13.09
N ILE A 151 -6.92 3.32 14.09
CA ILE A 151 -6.69 1.99 14.67
C ILE A 151 -7.55 1.90 15.91
N LYS A 152 -8.56 1.01 15.89
CA LYS A 152 -9.31 0.65 17.08
C LYS A 152 -8.73 -0.62 17.68
N ILE A 153 -8.26 -0.54 18.92
CA ILE A 153 -7.87 -1.70 19.70
C ILE A 153 -9.11 -2.15 20.47
N VAL A 154 -9.61 -3.35 20.17
CA VAL A 154 -10.76 -3.94 20.84
C VAL A 154 -10.32 -5.17 21.64
N PRO A 155 -10.98 -5.47 22.78
CA PRO A 155 -10.73 -6.72 23.51
C PRO A 155 -10.93 -7.93 22.62
N GLN A 156 -10.14 -8.99 22.85
CA GLN A 156 -10.13 -10.22 22.04
C GLN A 156 -11.51 -10.90 21.96
N GLU A 157 -12.33 -10.71 22.97
CA GLU A 157 -13.68 -11.28 23.08
C GLU A 157 -14.73 -10.50 22.28
N THR A 158 -14.40 -9.29 21.84
CA THR A 158 -15.35 -8.45 21.10
C THR A 158 -15.35 -8.84 19.63
N LYS A 159 -16.46 -9.41 19.15
CA LYS A 159 -16.67 -9.63 17.71
C LYS A 159 -16.87 -8.27 17.05
N CYS A 160 -15.87 -7.78 16.37
CA CYS A 160 -15.96 -6.58 15.53
C CYS A 160 -15.70 -6.93 14.07
N GLN A 161 -16.23 -6.13 13.16
CA GLN A 161 -15.87 -6.25 11.75
C GLN A 161 -14.37 -5.97 11.63
N THR A 162 -13.64 -6.85 10.93
CA THR A 162 -12.18 -6.78 10.74
C THR A 162 -11.74 -5.52 9.99
N PHE A 163 -12.67 -4.81 9.37
CA PHE A 163 -12.40 -3.58 8.64
C PHE A 163 -13.60 -2.63 8.77
N GLN A 164 -13.37 -1.50 9.41
CA GLN A 164 -14.33 -0.38 9.46
C GLN A 164 -13.67 0.84 8.82
N MET A 165 -14.35 1.44 7.85
CA MET A 165 -13.95 2.72 7.27
C MET A 165 -14.76 3.84 7.90
N ASP A 166 -14.10 4.98 8.14
CA ASP A 166 -14.79 6.21 8.51
C ASP A 166 -15.75 6.63 7.39
N SER A 167 -16.95 7.07 7.72
CA SER A 167 -17.98 7.54 6.78
C SER A 167 -17.46 8.65 5.84
N GLU A 168 -16.57 9.51 6.32
CA GLU A 168 -15.90 10.55 5.52
C GLU A 168 -14.90 9.97 4.49
N SER A 169 -14.56 8.71 4.62
CA SER A 169 -13.62 8.02 3.71
C SER A 169 -14.31 7.38 2.51
N TYR A 170 -15.63 7.28 2.51
CA TYR A 170 -16.38 6.82 1.34
C TYR A 170 -16.37 7.92 0.26
N LYS A 171 -15.95 7.54 -0.95
CA LYS A 171 -16.18 8.41 -2.09
C LYS A 171 -17.65 8.37 -2.44
N THR A 172 -18.35 9.50 -2.29
CA THR A 172 -19.60 9.74 -3.01
C THR A 172 -19.33 9.53 -4.49
N ARG A 173 -19.95 8.53 -5.07
CA ARG A 173 -20.01 8.39 -6.54
C ARG A 173 -20.77 9.61 -7.05
N ILE A 174 -20.06 10.50 -7.74
CA ILE A 174 -20.66 11.49 -8.65
C ILE A 174 -20.79 10.81 -9.99
#